data_c7b134a6e06425eb97816977b1c06516
#
_entry.id   c7b134a6e06425eb97816977b1c06516
#
_cell.length_a   1.000
_cell.length_b   1.000
_cell.length_c   1.000
_cell.angle_alpha   90.00
_cell.angle_beta   90.00
_cell.angle_gamma   90.00
#
_symmetry.space_group_name_H-M   'P 1'
#
loop_
_entity.id
_entity.type
_entity.pdbx_description
1 polymer ?
#
loop_
_entity_poly.entity_id
_entity_poly.type
_entity_poly.pdbx_seq_one_letter_code
_entity_poly.pdbx_strand_id
1 'polypeptide(L)'
;MITLDSFSSLGEAPRALVQDVLGGRAPHAVLITGIAGTGKRTLARLFACALLCVGEGQCPCMQCKGCRRVLAGTHPDLLMPSCTDKDRTIKVDHLREVLRALSFHALEGRRVILLENAQRMTVQAQNALLKSLEEPDGETHFILTASGETGILPTVRSRCRVVRMPPWPRERLEAELLARQADADKAREIAALCGGSLGAALDMLQNPAFFALHELCERTFFSVHGARDVPVLSFLLKDKKDDADELLSLLSQKAREYLLYTMRAGELPQRAREAACQEWWEHAAPAHIERVLAAVLEARKQRAANVSWPAIAENLLFIISEEIVPWQPS
;
A
#
# COMPACT_ATOMS: atom_id res chain seq x y z
N MET A 1 1.75 18.14 -9.02
CA MET A 1 1.73 16.86 -9.79
C MET A 1 2.95 16.05 -9.35
N ILE A 2 2.80 14.75 -9.08
CA ILE A 2 3.92 13.86 -8.67
C ILE A 2 4.77 13.59 -9.92
N THR A 3 6.08 13.83 -9.82
CA THR A 3 7.08 13.59 -10.87
C THR A 3 8.02 12.46 -10.46
N LEU A 4 8.90 12.01 -11.37
CA LEU A 4 9.95 11.05 -11.03
C LEU A 4 10.84 11.55 -9.88
N ASP A 5 11.18 12.83 -9.89
CA ASP A 5 12.01 13.44 -8.83
C ASP A 5 11.37 13.38 -7.45
N SER A 6 10.03 13.38 -7.36
CA SER A 6 9.33 13.19 -6.08
C SER A 6 9.70 11.88 -5.38
N PHE A 7 10.06 10.85 -6.15
CA PHE A 7 10.47 9.55 -5.63
C PHE A 7 11.96 9.47 -5.27
N SER A 8 12.81 10.37 -5.82
CA SER A 8 14.24 10.42 -5.51
C SER A 8 14.53 10.71 -4.04
N SER A 9 13.60 11.39 -3.36
CA SER A 9 13.73 11.74 -1.95
C SER A 9 13.26 10.65 -0.99
N LEU A 10 12.66 9.55 -1.49
CA LEU A 10 12.11 8.47 -0.64
C LEU A 10 13.15 7.44 -0.21
N GLY A 11 14.38 7.51 -0.70
CA GLY A 11 15.45 6.61 -0.31
C GLY A 11 16.43 6.32 -1.44
N GLU A 12 17.48 5.57 -1.14
CA GLU A 12 18.57 5.30 -2.08
C GLU A 12 18.11 4.47 -3.30
N ALA A 13 17.33 3.41 -3.08
CA ALA A 13 16.90 2.53 -4.17
C ALA A 13 15.96 3.21 -5.19
N PRO A 14 14.91 3.95 -4.77
CA PRO A 14 14.11 4.76 -5.69
C PRO A 14 14.92 5.85 -6.38
N ARG A 15 15.83 6.54 -5.66
CA ARG A 15 16.72 7.56 -6.23
C ARG A 15 17.60 6.99 -7.34
N ALA A 16 18.26 5.86 -7.08
CA ALA A 16 19.13 5.22 -8.07
C ALA A 16 18.35 4.79 -9.32
N LEU A 17 17.12 4.24 -9.16
CA LEU A 17 16.27 3.91 -10.30
C LEU A 17 15.93 5.17 -11.13
N VAL A 18 15.50 6.26 -10.47
CA VAL A 18 15.15 7.51 -11.15
C VAL A 18 16.34 8.07 -11.93
N GLN A 19 17.52 8.10 -11.32
CA GLN A 19 18.76 8.58 -11.96
C GLN A 19 19.14 7.73 -13.18
N ASP A 20 19.04 6.40 -13.10
CA ASP A 20 19.33 5.51 -14.20
C ASP A 20 18.34 5.72 -15.37
N VAL A 21 17.05 5.87 -15.04
CA VAL A 21 16.00 6.13 -16.05
C VAL A 21 16.23 7.46 -16.75
N LEU A 22 16.48 8.53 -16.00
CA LEU A 22 16.75 9.87 -16.55
C LEU A 22 18.08 9.91 -17.32
N GLY A 23 19.06 9.10 -16.93
CA GLY A 23 20.35 8.95 -17.60
C GLY A 23 20.35 7.99 -18.79
N GLY A 24 19.18 7.47 -19.21
CA GLY A 24 19.08 6.55 -20.36
C GLY A 24 19.61 5.14 -20.10
N ARG A 25 19.90 4.78 -18.85
CA ARG A 25 20.40 3.45 -18.42
C ARG A 25 19.34 2.64 -17.69
N ALA A 26 18.11 2.70 -18.17
CA ALA A 26 16.98 1.99 -17.57
C ALA A 26 17.24 0.47 -17.52
N PRO A 27 17.00 -0.21 -16.39
CA PRO A 27 17.14 -1.65 -16.30
C PRO A 27 16.10 -2.35 -17.19
N HIS A 28 16.44 -3.51 -17.77
CA HIS A 28 15.52 -4.30 -18.59
C HIS A 28 14.36 -4.87 -17.76
N ALA A 29 14.57 -5.15 -16.49
CA ALA A 29 13.52 -5.63 -15.58
C ALA A 29 13.63 -4.99 -14.20
N VAL A 30 12.53 -4.46 -13.68
CA VAL A 30 12.44 -3.89 -12.33
C VAL A 30 11.24 -4.44 -11.58
N LEU A 31 11.45 -4.78 -10.31
CA LEU A 31 10.41 -5.16 -9.37
C LEU A 31 10.31 -4.09 -8.27
N ILE A 32 9.26 -3.27 -8.32
CA ILE A 32 8.99 -2.21 -7.35
C ILE A 32 8.12 -2.78 -6.24
N THR A 33 8.64 -2.88 -5.02
CA THR A 33 7.94 -3.44 -3.85
C THR A 33 7.71 -2.38 -2.78
N GLY A 34 6.76 -2.60 -1.88
CA GLY A 34 6.45 -1.71 -0.75
C GLY A 34 4.99 -1.79 -0.33
N ILE A 35 4.64 -1.21 0.81
CA ILE A 35 3.27 -1.20 1.33
C ILE A 35 2.28 -0.53 0.35
N ALA A 36 0.98 -0.80 0.54
CA ALA A 36 -0.06 -0.16 -0.27
C ALA A 36 0.00 1.37 -0.15
N GLY A 37 -0.32 2.08 -1.24
CA GLY A 37 -0.40 3.54 -1.25
C GLY A 37 0.92 4.30 -1.26
N THR A 38 2.09 3.66 -1.30
CA THR A 38 3.39 4.36 -1.40
C THR A 38 3.70 4.93 -2.78
N GLY A 39 2.81 4.77 -3.77
CA GLY A 39 3.00 5.31 -5.11
C GLY A 39 3.72 4.37 -6.09
N LYS A 40 3.83 3.07 -5.81
CA LYS A 40 4.45 2.08 -6.70
C LYS A 40 3.89 2.09 -8.12
N ARG A 41 2.55 2.10 -8.26
CA ARG A 41 1.88 2.19 -9.57
C ARG A 41 2.21 3.50 -10.29
N THR A 42 2.25 4.60 -9.54
CA THR A 42 2.61 5.92 -10.08
C THR A 42 4.05 5.93 -10.57
N LEU A 43 5.00 5.45 -9.76
CA LEU A 43 6.40 5.32 -10.17
C LEU A 43 6.56 4.41 -11.41
N ALA A 44 5.89 3.26 -11.42
CA ALA A 44 5.91 2.32 -12.55
C ALA A 44 5.40 2.96 -13.84
N ARG A 45 4.29 3.71 -13.78
CA ARG A 45 3.73 4.44 -14.94
C ARG A 45 4.61 5.60 -15.38
N LEU A 46 5.19 6.36 -14.45
CA LEU A 46 6.14 7.42 -14.79
C LEU A 46 7.41 6.85 -15.43
N PHE A 47 7.87 5.67 -14.96
CA PHE A 47 8.97 4.96 -15.59
C PHE A 47 8.60 4.52 -17.02
N ALA A 48 7.42 3.94 -17.22
CA ALA A 48 6.92 3.62 -18.57
C ALA A 48 6.80 4.87 -19.46
N CYS A 49 6.32 6.01 -18.89
CA CYS A 49 6.31 7.28 -19.60
C CYS A 49 7.72 7.71 -20.03
N ALA A 50 8.72 7.55 -19.18
CA ALA A 50 10.10 7.93 -19.52
C ALA A 50 10.67 7.06 -20.65
N LEU A 51 10.39 5.74 -20.63
CA LEU A 51 10.83 4.81 -21.68
C LEU A 51 10.17 5.05 -23.04
N LEU A 52 8.89 5.44 -23.05
CA LEU A 52 8.07 5.63 -24.26
C LEU A 52 7.86 7.11 -24.60
N CYS A 53 8.66 7.99 -24.00
CA CYS A 53 8.60 9.43 -24.28
C CYS A 53 9.25 9.73 -25.64
N VAL A 54 8.48 10.40 -26.51
CA VAL A 54 8.94 10.88 -27.83
C VAL A 54 9.10 12.40 -27.84
N GLY A 55 9.04 13.06 -26.69
CA GLY A 55 9.25 14.50 -26.57
C GLY A 55 10.73 14.84 -26.49
N GLU A 56 11.08 16.04 -26.97
CA GLU A 56 12.42 16.60 -26.84
C GLU A 56 12.62 17.19 -25.42
N GLY A 57 13.83 17.08 -24.90
CA GLY A 57 14.22 17.63 -23.60
C GLY A 57 14.06 16.66 -22.43
N GLN A 58 13.50 17.13 -21.30
CA GLN A 58 13.40 16.34 -20.09
C GLN A 58 12.38 15.19 -20.21
N CYS A 59 12.82 13.97 -19.97
CA CYS A 59 12.01 12.75 -19.99
C CYS A 59 11.64 12.30 -18.56
N PRO A 60 10.35 11.93 -18.29
CA PRO A 60 9.17 12.03 -19.15
C PRO A 60 8.66 13.47 -19.25
N CYS A 61 8.34 13.94 -20.44
CA CYS A 61 7.83 15.30 -20.66
C CYS A 61 6.35 15.47 -20.26
N MET A 62 5.62 14.38 -20.02
CA MET A 62 4.20 14.29 -19.65
C MET A 62 3.20 14.91 -20.65
N GLN A 63 3.68 15.52 -21.75
CA GLN A 63 2.87 16.27 -22.71
C GLN A 63 2.84 15.65 -24.12
N CYS A 64 3.86 14.87 -24.49
CA CYS A 64 3.92 14.25 -25.81
C CYS A 64 2.86 13.16 -25.99
N LYS A 65 2.66 12.73 -27.24
CA LYS A 65 1.72 11.67 -27.59
C LYS A 65 2.02 10.35 -26.86
N GLY A 66 3.32 9.99 -26.73
CA GLY A 66 3.75 8.79 -26.01
C GLY A 66 3.34 8.86 -24.54
N CYS A 67 3.73 9.89 -23.80
CA CYS A 67 3.37 10.04 -22.38
C CYS A 67 1.86 10.03 -22.15
N ARG A 68 1.08 10.76 -22.95
CA ARG A 68 -0.39 10.80 -22.82
C ARG A 68 -1.01 9.42 -23.01
N ARG A 69 -0.54 8.67 -24.03
CA ARG A 69 -1.05 7.30 -24.29
C ARG A 69 -0.67 6.31 -23.19
N VAL A 70 0.55 6.43 -22.63
CA VAL A 70 0.96 5.60 -21.48
C VAL A 70 0.05 5.87 -20.29
N LEU A 71 -0.22 7.12 -19.95
CA LEU A 71 -1.10 7.50 -18.85
C LEU A 71 -2.54 7.04 -19.06
N ALA A 72 -3.01 7.06 -20.31
CA ALA A 72 -4.33 6.54 -20.68
C ALA A 72 -4.37 5.01 -20.80
N GLY A 73 -3.22 4.31 -20.70
CA GLY A 73 -3.14 2.86 -20.91
C GLY A 73 -3.40 2.39 -22.34
N THR A 74 -3.23 3.28 -23.34
CA THR A 74 -3.56 3.06 -24.77
C THR A 74 -2.34 3.10 -25.69
N HIS A 75 -1.13 3.12 -25.12
CA HIS A 75 0.09 3.11 -25.93
C HIS A 75 0.29 1.71 -26.56
N PRO A 76 0.55 1.60 -27.88
CA PRO A 76 0.64 0.31 -28.55
C PRO A 76 1.79 -0.55 -28.05
N ASP A 77 2.91 0.06 -27.62
CA ASP A 77 4.07 -0.62 -27.08
C ASP A 77 4.05 -0.72 -25.52
N LEU A 78 2.95 -0.32 -24.87
CA LEU A 78 2.70 -0.60 -23.46
C LEU A 78 1.79 -1.81 -23.34
N LEU A 79 2.35 -2.94 -22.94
CA LEU A 79 1.64 -4.19 -22.79
C LEU A 79 1.27 -4.42 -21.31
N MET A 80 0.01 -4.69 -21.07
CA MET A 80 -0.52 -5.02 -19.74
C MET A 80 -1.36 -6.30 -19.83
N PRO A 81 -1.42 -7.13 -18.77
CA PRO A 81 -2.31 -8.29 -18.75
C PRO A 81 -3.77 -7.87 -18.93
N SER A 82 -4.55 -8.69 -19.60
CA SER A 82 -5.99 -8.49 -19.80
C SER A 82 -6.83 -8.82 -18.56
N CYS A 83 -6.33 -8.56 -17.37
CA CYS A 83 -7.04 -8.75 -16.10
C CYS A 83 -7.55 -7.43 -15.54
N THR A 84 -8.73 -7.46 -14.92
CA THR A 84 -9.33 -6.31 -14.24
C THR A 84 -8.90 -6.28 -12.77
N ASP A 85 -9.10 -5.15 -12.09
CA ASP A 85 -8.85 -5.04 -10.64
C ASP A 85 -9.74 -5.99 -9.81
N LYS A 86 -10.86 -6.46 -10.38
CA LYS A 86 -11.77 -7.45 -9.76
C LYS A 86 -11.20 -8.88 -9.80
N ASP A 87 -10.29 -9.18 -10.72
CA ASP A 87 -9.64 -10.48 -10.79
C ASP A 87 -8.68 -10.66 -9.63
N ARG A 88 -8.98 -11.61 -8.74
CA ARG A 88 -8.13 -11.88 -7.56
C ARG A 88 -6.77 -12.45 -7.92
N THR A 89 -6.63 -13.07 -9.11
CA THR A 89 -5.44 -13.82 -9.53
C THR A 89 -5.13 -13.56 -10.99
N ILE A 90 -3.86 -13.33 -11.31
CA ILE A 90 -3.36 -13.19 -12.68
C ILE A 90 -2.92 -14.59 -13.17
N LYS A 91 -3.72 -15.18 -14.05
CA LYS A 91 -3.45 -16.49 -14.65
C LYS A 91 -2.55 -16.36 -15.88
N VAL A 92 -1.98 -17.49 -16.34
CA VAL A 92 -1.16 -17.53 -17.55
C VAL A 92 -1.91 -17.06 -18.79
N ASP A 93 -3.22 -17.30 -18.86
CA ASP A 93 -4.06 -16.87 -20.00
C ASP A 93 -4.09 -15.34 -20.13
N HIS A 94 -4.11 -14.60 -19.03
CA HIS A 94 -4.05 -13.14 -19.03
C HIS A 94 -2.70 -12.61 -19.58
N LEU A 95 -1.63 -13.41 -19.46
CA LEU A 95 -0.30 -13.06 -19.97
C LEU A 95 -0.07 -13.53 -21.41
N ARG A 96 -0.87 -14.47 -21.94
CA ARG A 96 -0.66 -15.04 -23.30
C ARG A 96 -0.63 -13.96 -24.38
N GLU A 97 -1.52 -12.98 -24.30
CA GLU A 97 -1.56 -11.89 -25.27
C GLU A 97 -0.30 -11.03 -25.19
N VAL A 98 0.14 -10.74 -23.94
CA VAL A 98 1.39 -9.99 -23.68
C VAL A 98 2.58 -10.77 -24.25
N LEU A 99 2.66 -12.09 -23.95
CA LEU A 99 3.76 -12.95 -24.42
C LEU A 99 3.76 -13.14 -25.94
N ARG A 100 2.58 -13.24 -26.56
CA ARG A 100 2.47 -13.30 -28.03
C ARG A 100 2.92 -11.98 -28.67
N ALA A 101 2.57 -10.84 -28.07
CA ALA A 101 2.96 -9.56 -28.60
C ALA A 101 4.49 -9.34 -28.56
N LEU A 102 5.22 -10.05 -27.69
CA LEU A 102 6.70 -10.02 -27.67
C LEU A 102 7.35 -10.61 -28.94
N SER A 103 6.63 -11.47 -29.69
CA SER A 103 7.12 -12.03 -30.94
C SER A 103 7.09 -11.04 -32.11
N PHE A 104 6.51 -9.86 -31.93
CA PHE A 104 6.48 -8.79 -32.95
C PHE A 104 7.44 -7.66 -32.57
N HIS A 105 7.94 -6.93 -33.55
CA HIS A 105 8.76 -5.75 -33.26
C HIS A 105 7.95 -4.63 -32.60
N ALA A 106 8.62 -3.86 -31.72
CA ALA A 106 8.03 -2.65 -31.15
C ALA A 106 7.78 -1.61 -32.25
N LEU A 107 6.67 -0.89 -32.20
CA LEU A 107 6.30 0.10 -33.21
C LEU A 107 7.15 1.37 -33.11
N GLU A 108 7.52 1.77 -31.90
CA GLU A 108 8.31 2.99 -31.62
C GLU A 108 9.71 2.65 -31.05
N GLY A 109 10.23 1.44 -31.34
CA GLY A 109 11.59 0.99 -31.02
C GLY A 109 11.76 0.42 -29.62
N ARG A 110 10.95 0.82 -28.65
CA ARG A 110 10.96 0.31 -27.26
C ARG A 110 9.61 -0.28 -26.88
N ARG A 111 9.65 -1.31 -26.04
CA ARG A 111 8.44 -1.95 -25.50
C ARG A 111 8.50 -2.02 -24.00
N VAL A 112 7.36 -1.77 -23.36
CA VAL A 112 7.21 -1.84 -21.91
C VAL A 112 6.12 -2.85 -21.55
N ILE A 113 6.46 -3.80 -20.69
CA ILE A 113 5.51 -4.73 -20.08
C ILE A 113 5.29 -4.27 -18.64
N LEU A 114 4.06 -3.81 -18.33
CA LEU A 114 3.69 -3.34 -17.01
C LEU A 114 2.79 -4.38 -16.30
N LEU A 115 3.34 -5.00 -15.25
CA LEU A 115 2.66 -6.03 -14.45
C LEU A 115 2.35 -5.47 -13.06
N GLU A 116 1.18 -4.88 -12.91
CA GLU A 116 0.73 -4.35 -11.62
C GLU A 116 0.25 -5.49 -10.71
N ASN A 117 0.61 -5.41 -9.41
CA ASN A 117 0.28 -6.43 -8.40
C ASN A 117 0.78 -7.84 -8.76
N ALA A 118 2.05 -7.94 -9.15
CA ALA A 118 2.67 -9.19 -9.59
C ALA A 118 2.58 -10.34 -8.59
N GLN A 119 2.44 -10.07 -7.29
CA GLN A 119 2.17 -11.09 -6.26
C GLN A 119 0.83 -11.83 -6.46
N ARG A 120 -0.06 -11.34 -7.34
CA ARG A 120 -1.32 -12.00 -7.71
C ARG A 120 -1.15 -13.01 -8.85
N MET A 121 0.03 -13.07 -9.46
CA MET A 121 0.30 -14.06 -10.50
C MET A 121 0.38 -15.47 -9.94
N THR A 122 -0.24 -16.42 -10.63
CA THR A 122 -0.05 -17.84 -10.34
C THR A 122 1.42 -18.24 -10.59
N VAL A 123 1.86 -19.35 -9.98
CA VAL A 123 3.20 -19.91 -10.22
C VAL A 123 3.43 -20.15 -11.72
N GLN A 124 2.42 -20.67 -12.43
CA GLN A 124 2.47 -20.91 -13.87
C GLN A 124 2.65 -19.61 -14.66
N ALA A 125 1.94 -18.54 -14.27
CA ALA A 125 2.05 -17.22 -14.89
C ALA A 125 3.45 -16.62 -14.69
N GLN A 126 4.01 -16.74 -13.48
CA GLN A 126 5.37 -16.27 -13.21
C GLN A 126 6.43 -17.06 -14.00
N ASN A 127 6.29 -18.40 -14.06
CA ASN A 127 7.21 -19.24 -14.85
C ASN A 127 7.15 -18.93 -16.35
N ALA A 128 5.97 -18.57 -16.89
CA ALA A 128 5.82 -18.19 -18.29
C ALA A 128 6.62 -16.91 -18.66
N LEU A 129 6.94 -16.06 -17.69
CA LEU A 129 7.71 -14.82 -17.91
C LEU A 129 9.23 -15.07 -17.90
N LEU A 130 9.72 -16.19 -17.34
CA LEU A 130 11.14 -16.38 -17.05
C LEU A 130 11.99 -16.28 -18.31
N LYS A 131 11.60 -16.91 -19.41
CA LYS A 131 12.36 -16.86 -20.68
C LYS A 131 12.51 -15.42 -21.18
N SER A 132 11.44 -14.63 -21.16
CA SER A 132 11.46 -13.24 -21.63
C SER A 132 12.21 -12.30 -20.66
N LEU A 133 12.29 -12.65 -19.37
CA LEU A 133 13.09 -11.91 -18.39
C LEU A 133 14.58 -12.22 -18.51
N GLU A 134 14.95 -13.45 -18.95
CA GLU A 134 16.33 -13.85 -19.18
C GLU A 134 16.88 -13.25 -20.48
N GLU A 135 16.10 -13.35 -21.53
CA GLU A 135 16.47 -12.96 -22.89
C GLU A 135 15.41 -12.01 -23.46
N PRO A 136 15.39 -10.73 -23.06
CA PRO A 136 14.43 -9.78 -23.57
C PRO A 136 14.68 -9.47 -25.05
N ASP A 137 13.62 -9.55 -25.86
CA ASP A 137 13.68 -9.18 -27.27
C ASP A 137 13.90 -7.67 -27.44
N GLY A 138 15.00 -7.28 -28.07
CA GLY A 138 15.30 -5.88 -28.40
C GLY A 138 15.28 -4.97 -27.16
N GLU A 139 14.73 -3.77 -27.31
CA GLU A 139 14.55 -2.76 -26.25
C GLU A 139 13.25 -3.03 -25.43
N THR A 140 13.12 -4.24 -24.88
CA THR A 140 11.97 -4.62 -24.05
C THR A 140 12.26 -4.42 -22.55
N HIS A 141 11.39 -3.70 -21.87
CA HIS A 141 11.50 -3.43 -20.44
C HIS A 141 10.32 -4.01 -19.65
N PHE A 142 10.61 -4.69 -18.56
CA PHE A 142 9.63 -5.27 -17.65
C PHE A 142 9.54 -4.41 -16.37
N ILE A 143 8.36 -3.92 -16.06
CA ILE A 143 8.08 -3.17 -14.83
C ILE A 143 7.04 -3.94 -14.02
N LEU A 144 7.46 -4.51 -12.90
CA LEU A 144 6.60 -5.26 -11.99
C LEU A 144 6.37 -4.43 -10.73
N THR A 145 5.13 -4.42 -10.22
CA THR A 145 4.85 -3.86 -8.89
C THR A 145 4.29 -4.96 -7.98
N ALA A 146 4.65 -4.94 -6.69
CA ALA A 146 4.14 -5.87 -5.69
C ALA A 146 4.00 -5.21 -4.32
N SER A 147 3.11 -5.72 -3.46
CA SER A 147 2.97 -5.25 -2.08
C SER A 147 4.15 -5.66 -1.18
N GLY A 148 4.91 -6.65 -1.61
CA GLY A 148 6.11 -7.17 -0.96
C GLY A 148 6.78 -8.21 -1.86
N GLU A 149 7.84 -8.85 -1.40
CA GLU A 149 8.53 -9.89 -2.13
C GLU A 149 7.85 -11.27 -1.96
N THR A 150 7.00 -11.41 -0.94
CA THR A 150 6.19 -12.62 -0.71
C THR A 150 5.21 -12.81 -1.87
N GLY A 151 5.15 -14.03 -2.41
CA GLY A 151 4.31 -14.35 -3.57
C GLY A 151 5.01 -14.12 -4.92
N ILE A 152 6.24 -13.60 -4.94
CA ILE A 152 7.09 -13.55 -6.12
C ILE A 152 8.12 -14.68 -6.06
N LEU A 153 8.19 -15.48 -7.10
CA LEU A 153 9.16 -16.58 -7.18
C LEU A 153 10.60 -16.06 -7.09
N PRO A 154 11.49 -16.73 -6.37
CA PRO A 154 12.92 -16.37 -6.31
C PRO A 154 13.57 -16.26 -7.71
N THR A 155 13.12 -17.10 -8.64
CA THR A 155 13.59 -17.11 -10.03
C THR A 155 13.19 -15.86 -10.81
N VAL A 156 12.01 -15.28 -10.57
CA VAL A 156 11.59 -14.00 -11.14
C VAL A 156 12.35 -12.87 -10.48
N ARG A 157 12.43 -12.90 -9.14
CA ARG A 157 13.09 -11.85 -8.36
C ARG A 157 14.57 -11.70 -8.69
N SER A 158 15.29 -12.81 -8.90
CA SER A 158 16.72 -12.78 -9.23
C SER A 158 17.03 -12.15 -10.60
N ARG A 159 16.03 -12.05 -11.49
CA ARG A 159 16.16 -11.46 -12.82
C ARG A 159 15.66 -10.00 -12.88
N CYS A 160 15.14 -9.50 -11.75
CA CYS A 160 14.66 -8.14 -11.65
C CYS A 160 15.56 -7.32 -10.71
N ARG A 161 15.82 -6.08 -11.06
CA ARG A 161 16.33 -5.12 -10.09
C ARG A 161 15.23 -4.80 -9.08
N VAL A 162 15.43 -5.21 -7.83
CA VAL A 162 14.44 -4.97 -6.76
C VAL A 162 14.59 -3.55 -6.24
N VAL A 163 13.50 -2.77 -6.30
CA VAL A 163 13.40 -1.41 -5.77
C VAL A 163 12.36 -1.40 -4.65
N ARG A 164 12.84 -1.28 -3.42
CA ARG A 164 11.96 -1.21 -2.24
C ARG A 164 11.56 0.23 -2.00
N MET A 165 10.25 0.48 -2.12
CA MET A 165 9.64 1.77 -1.79
C MET A 165 9.40 1.83 -0.29
N PRO A 166 10.09 2.69 0.46
CA PRO A 166 9.82 2.88 1.88
C PRO A 166 8.48 3.59 2.08
N PRO A 167 7.91 3.54 3.29
CA PRO A 167 6.85 4.46 3.68
C PRO A 167 7.32 5.92 3.49
N TRP A 168 6.39 6.80 3.12
CA TRP A 168 6.68 8.23 2.99
C TRP A 168 6.98 8.82 4.38
N PRO A 169 8.04 9.62 4.52
CA PRO A 169 8.29 10.38 5.74
C PRO A 169 7.11 11.33 6.04
N ARG A 170 6.82 11.53 7.31
CA ARG A 170 5.69 12.35 7.76
C ARG A 170 5.75 13.78 7.20
N GLU A 171 6.92 14.40 7.26
CA GLU A 171 7.13 15.77 6.78
C GLU A 171 6.87 15.89 5.27
N ARG A 172 7.17 14.83 4.52
CA ARG A 172 6.88 14.79 3.07
C ARG A 172 5.40 14.60 2.79
N LEU A 173 4.70 13.82 3.60
CA LEU A 173 3.25 13.67 3.49
C LEU A 173 2.53 14.96 3.81
N GLU A 174 2.93 15.65 4.88
CA GLU A 174 2.40 16.98 5.23
C GLU A 174 2.60 17.96 4.06
N ALA A 175 3.81 18.04 3.52
CA ALA A 175 4.11 18.93 2.38
C ALA A 175 3.27 18.60 1.14
N GLU A 176 3.07 17.30 0.84
CA GLU A 176 2.24 16.87 -0.28
C GLU A 176 0.74 17.18 -0.06
N LEU A 177 0.25 17.11 1.17
CA LEU A 177 -1.13 17.46 1.51
C LEU A 177 -1.34 18.98 1.45
N LEU A 178 -0.42 19.77 2.00
CA LEU A 178 -0.44 21.24 1.91
C LEU A 178 -0.39 21.73 0.46
N ALA A 179 0.42 21.11 -0.38
CA ALA A 179 0.47 21.43 -1.82
C ALA A 179 -0.87 21.16 -2.55
N ARG A 180 -1.79 20.40 -1.92
CA ARG A 180 -3.15 20.14 -2.39
C ARG A 180 -4.21 20.95 -1.65
N GLN A 181 -3.77 22.05 -1.02
CA GLN A 181 -4.64 22.99 -0.29
C GLN A 181 -5.34 22.38 0.93
N ALA A 182 -4.78 21.32 1.53
CA ALA A 182 -5.23 20.85 2.82
C ALA A 182 -4.94 21.92 3.89
N ASP A 183 -5.83 22.03 4.88
CA ASP A 183 -5.56 22.80 6.10
C ASP A 183 -4.34 22.22 6.84
N ALA A 184 -3.53 23.07 7.50
CA ALA A 184 -2.28 22.68 8.10
C ALA A 184 -2.45 21.66 9.24
N ASP A 185 -3.47 21.85 10.09
CA ASP A 185 -3.71 20.94 11.21
C ASP A 185 -4.25 19.60 10.70
N LYS A 186 -5.14 19.64 9.72
CA LYS A 186 -5.66 18.44 9.04
C LYS A 186 -4.56 17.69 8.29
N ALA A 187 -3.65 18.39 7.60
CA ALA A 187 -2.52 17.78 6.91
C ALA A 187 -1.59 17.04 7.89
N ARG A 188 -1.29 17.67 9.02
CA ARG A 188 -0.47 17.09 10.09
C ARG A 188 -1.11 15.84 10.69
N GLU A 189 -2.41 15.91 10.94
CA GLU A 189 -3.20 14.81 11.49
C GLU A 189 -3.25 13.62 10.53
N ILE A 190 -3.60 13.84 9.26
CA ILE A 190 -3.61 12.79 8.23
C ILE A 190 -2.24 12.15 8.08
N ALA A 191 -1.16 12.95 8.02
CA ALA A 191 0.19 12.44 7.88
C ALA A 191 0.62 11.56 9.06
N ALA A 192 0.08 11.80 10.26
CA ALA A 192 0.30 10.95 11.42
C ALA A 192 -0.48 9.62 11.35
N LEU A 193 -1.66 9.61 10.71
CA LEU A 193 -2.58 8.47 10.70
C LEU A 193 -2.37 7.52 9.52
N CYS A 194 -1.85 8.01 8.38
CA CYS A 194 -1.79 7.25 7.13
C CYS A 194 -0.66 6.20 7.06
N GLY A 195 0.15 6.03 8.12
CA GLY A 195 1.20 5.00 8.19
C GLY A 195 2.24 5.08 7.05
N GLY A 196 2.54 6.27 6.54
CA GLY A 196 3.46 6.45 5.43
C GLY A 196 2.87 6.14 4.04
N SER A 197 1.55 5.95 3.95
CA SER A 197 0.82 5.72 2.71
C SER A 197 0.27 7.03 2.14
N LEU A 198 0.87 7.55 1.07
CA LEU A 198 0.34 8.73 0.39
C LEU A 198 -1.05 8.48 -0.20
N GLY A 199 -1.33 7.26 -0.68
CA GLY A 199 -2.66 6.88 -1.16
C GLY A 199 -3.72 7.01 -0.07
N ALA A 200 -3.48 6.40 1.10
CA ALA A 200 -4.38 6.53 2.26
C ALA A 200 -4.53 7.99 2.71
N ALA A 201 -3.43 8.77 2.70
CA ALA A 201 -3.49 10.18 3.03
C ALA A 201 -4.39 10.98 2.08
N LEU A 202 -4.33 10.69 0.78
CA LEU A 202 -5.19 11.35 -0.22
C LEU A 202 -6.65 10.90 -0.11
N ASP A 203 -6.89 9.63 0.19
CA ASP A 203 -8.23 9.10 0.42
C ASP A 203 -8.86 9.75 1.66
N MET A 204 -8.11 9.87 2.77
CA MET A 204 -8.53 10.60 3.97
C MET A 204 -8.85 12.08 3.67
N LEU A 205 -8.02 12.74 2.85
CA LEU A 205 -8.23 14.15 2.51
C LEU A 205 -9.52 14.36 1.71
N GLN A 206 -9.83 13.44 0.78
CA GLN A 206 -10.96 13.53 -0.13
C GLN A 206 -12.26 12.97 0.46
N ASN A 207 -12.16 12.07 1.44
CA ASN A 207 -13.30 11.40 2.04
C ASN A 207 -13.42 11.72 3.54
N PRO A 208 -14.24 12.70 3.93
CA PRO A 208 -14.49 13.01 5.34
C PRO A 208 -15.01 11.83 6.16
N ALA A 209 -15.74 10.89 5.53
CA ALA A 209 -16.25 9.70 6.20
C ALA A 209 -15.12 8.76 6.62
N PHE A 210 -14.06 8.64 5.81
CA PHE A 210 -12.88 7.85 6.17
C PHE A 210 -12.18 8.42 7.41
N PHE A 211 -12.07 9.75 7.50
CA PHE A 211 -11.50 10.43 8.66
C PHE A 211 -12.35 10.20 9.92
N ALA A 212 -13.67 10.33 9.80
CA ALA A 212 -14.60 10.04 10.89
C ALA A 212 -14.53 8.58 11.36
N LEU A 213 -14.26 7.64 10.44
CA LEU A 213 -14.09 6.24 10.76
C LEU A 213 -12.79 5.97 11.53
N HIS A 214 -11.72 6.67 11.17
CA HIS A 214 -10.45 6.63 11.91
C HIS A 214 -10.62 7.14 13.34
N GLU A 215 -11.28 8.28 13.51
CA GLU A 215 -11.60 8.83 14.82
C GLU A 215 -12.49 7.89 15.64
N LEU A 216 -13.50 7.28 15.00
CA LEU A 216 -14.34 6.28 15.65
C LEU A 216 -13.53 5.07 16.12
N CYS A 217 -12.62 4.55 15.28
CA CYS A 217 -11.74 3.45 15.64
C CYS A 217 -10.91 3.78 16.88
N GLU A 218 -10.35 4.99 16.96
CA GLU A 218 -9.59 5.45 18.13
C GLU A 218 -10.48 5.58 19.37
N ARG A 219 -11.63 6.23 19.24
CA ARG A 219 -12.56 6.45 20.36
C ARG A 219 -13.21 5.18 20.88
N THR A 220 -13.21 4.09 20.11
CA THR A 220 -13.81 2.81 20.53
C THR A 220 -12.75 1.84 21.01
N PHE A 221 -11.91 1.36 20.11
CA PHE A 221 -10.98 0.25 20.45
C PHE A 221 -9.79 0.69 21.31
N PHE A 222 -9.44 1.97 21.30
CA PHE A 222 -8.30 2.51 22.07
C PHE A 222 -8.71 3.31 23.31
N SER A 223 -10.00 3.40 23.61
CA SER A 223 -10.53 4.06 24.82
C SER A 223 -11.17 3.04 25.78
N VAL A 224 -10.77 1.78 25.69
CA VAL A 224 -11.22 0.73 26.60
C VAL A 224 -10.37 0.78 27.87
N HIS A 225 -10.95 1.14 28.99
CA HIS A 225 -10.31 1.15 30.31
C HIS A 225 -10.77 -0.01 31.20
N GLY A 226 -11.72 -0.81 30.74
CA GLY A 226 -12.20 -1.99 31.43
C GLY A 226 -13.49 -2.57 30.85
N ALA A 227 -13.92 -3.72 31.38
CA ALA A 227 -15.13 -4.40 30.89
C ALA A 227 -16.42 -3.56 31.00
N ARG A 228 -16.45 -2.56 31.89
CA ARG A 228 -17.61 -1.64 32.08
C ARG A 228 -17.82 -0.72 30.85
N ASP A 229 -16.78 -0.46 30.08
CA ASP A 229 -16.87 0.43 28.90
C ASP A 229 -17.43 -0.31 27.68
N VAL A 230 -17.33 -1.63 27.64
CA VAL A 230 -17.70 -2.46 26.50
C VAL A 230 -19.14 -2.21 26.02
N PRO A 231 -20.19 -2.15 26.90
CA PRO A 231 -21.55 -1.91 26.43
C PRO A 231 -21.74 -0.54 25.74
N VAL A 232 -21.08 0.50 26.25
CA VAL A 232 -21.16 1.86 25.68
C VAL A 232 -20.41 1.92 24.35
N LEU A 233 -19.20 1.35 24.30
CA LEU A 233 -18.38 1.37 23.09
C LEU A 233 -18.95 0.48 21.98
N SER A 234 -19.51 -0.69 22.34
CA SER A 234 -20.18 -1.58 21.38
C SER A 234 -21.42 -0.94 20.78
N PHE A 235 -22.14 -0.12 21.55
CA PHE A 235 -23.28 0.64 21.03
C PHE A 235 -22.88 1.63 19.94
N LEU A 236 -21.71 2.29 20.03
CA LEU A 236 -21.19 3.19 19.01
C LEU A 236 -20.85 2.46 17.69
N LEU A 237 -20.54 1.16 17.77
CA LEU A 237 -20.18 0.33 16.61
C LEU A 237 -21.39 -0.39 15.99
N LYS A 238 -22.54 -0.42 16.66
CA LYS A 238 -23.70 -1.25 16.30
C LYS A 238 -24.15 -1.06 14.85
N ASP A 239 -24.27 0.21 14.42
CA ASP A 239 -24.80 0.56 13.10
C ASP A 239 -23.71 0.68 12.03
N LYS A 240 -22.46 0.31 12.35
CA LYS A 240 -21.28 0.41 11.48
C LYS A 240 -20.96 -0.91 10.75
N LYS A 241 -22.00 -1.65 10.36
CA LYS A 241 -21.86 -2.95 9.67
C LYS A 241 -21.14 -2.81 8.31
N ASP A 242 -21.45 -1.76 7.56
CA ASP A 242 -20.89 -1.53 6.23
C ASP A 242 -19.41 -1.08 6.30
N ASP A 243 -19.04 -0.42 7.38
CA ASP A 243 -17.68 0.05 7.65
C ASP A 243 -16.82 -1.00 8.39
N ALA A 244 -17.39 -2.16 8.74
CA ALA A 244 -16.76 -3.15 9.63
C ALA A 244 -15.40 -3.65 9.15
N ASP A 245 -15.27 -3.93 7.84
CA ASP A 245 -14.02 -4.44 7.27
C ASP A 245 -12.92 -3.38 7.29
N GLU A 246 -13.29 -2.11 7.15
CA GLU A 246 -12.39 -0.97 7.26
C GLU A 246 -11.97 -0.72 8.70
N LEU A 247 -12.89 -0.75 9.65
CA LEU A 247 -12.61 -0.68 11.09
C LEU A 247 -11.64 -1.77 11.55
N LEU A 248 -11.84 -3.02 11.12
CA LEU A 248 -10.93 -4.13 11.41
C LEU A 248 -9.55 -3.93 10.78
N SER A 249 -9.49 -3.31 9.60
CA SER A 249 -8.23 -2.96 8.94
C SER A 249 -7.47 -1.89 9.70
N LEU A 250 -8.16 -0.83 10.11
CA LEU A 250 -7.60 0.25 10.92
C LEU A 250 -7.11 -0.23 12.28
N LEU A 251 -7.90 -1.04 12.98
CA LEU A 251 -7.51 -1.65 14.26
C LEU A 251 -6.25 -2.52 14.10
N SER A 252 -6.22 -3.36 13.06
CA SER A 252 -5.05 -4.20 12.77
C SER A 252 -3.80 -3.37 12.47
N GLN A 253 -3.92 -2.28 11.71
CA GLN A 253 -2.81 -1.39 11.40
C GLN A 253 -2.28 -0.72 12.66
N LYS A 254 -3.17 -0.12 13.46
CA LYS A 254 -2.80 0.56 14.70
C LYS A 254 -2.17 -0.39 15.72
N ALA A 255 -2.76 -1.58 15.90
CA ALA A 255 -2.19 -2.57 16.81
C ALA A 255 -0.77 -2.99 16.38
N ARG A 256 -0.48 -3.10 15.06
CA ARG A 256 0.88 -3.35 14.57
C ARG A 256 1.84 -2.18 14.83
N GLU A 257 1.38 -0.95 14.66
CA GLU A 257 2.18 0.24 14.96
C GLU A 257 2.59 0.26 16.44
N TYR A 258 1.67 -0.09 17.34
CA TYR A 258 1.94 -0.19 18.77
C TYR A 258 2.86 -1.38 19.12
N LEU A 259 2.68 -2.52 18.47
CA LEU A 259 3.59 -3.65 18.66
C LEU A 259 5.03 -3.26 18.29
N LEU A 260 5.24 -2.59 17.16
CA LEU A 260 6.54 -2.09 16.75
C LEU A 260 7.12 -1.08 17.75
N TYR A 261 6.28 -0.23 18.31
CA TYR A 261 6.70 0.72 19.34
C TYR A 261 7.13 0.01 20.65
N THR A 262 6.33 -0.94 21.15
CA THR A 262 6.66 -1.69 22.36
C THR A 262 7.93 -2.53 22.20
N MET A 263 8.24 -2.97 20.98
CA MET A 263 9.50 -3.62 20.64
C MET A 263 10.67 -2.64 20.43
N ARG A 264 10.47 -1.33 20.66
CA ARG A 264 11.43 -0.26 20.40
C ARG A 264 11.90 -0.17 18.96
N ALA A 265 11.11 -0.65 18.03
CA ALA A 265 11.41 -0.66 16.59
C ALA A 265 10.73 0.49 15.82
N GLY A 266 10.00 1.38 16.50
CA GLY A 266 9.29 2.50 15.88
C GLY A 266 8.97 3.64 16.83
N GLU A 267 8.45 4.76 16.30
CA GLU A 267 7.91 5.88 17.07
C GLU A 267 6.37 5.85 17.04
N LEU A 268 5.74 6.08 18.20
CA LEU A 268 4.29 6.29 18.24
C LEU A 268 3.91 7.57 17.51
N PRO A 269 2.84 7.56 16.73
CA PRO A 269 2.23 8.79 16.24
C PRO A 269 1.93 9.76 17.39
N GLN A 270 2.15 11.06 17.17
CA GLN A 270 2.05 12.07 18.22
C GLN A 270 0.66 12.07 18.90
N ARG A 271 -0.41 11.83 18.15
CA ARG A 271 -1.79 11.75 18.66
C ARG A 271 -2.04 10.53 19.56
N ALA A 272 -1.34 9.44 19.34
CA ALA A 272 -1.38 8.30 20.25
C ALA A 272 -0.67 8.59 21.59
N ARG A 273 0.21 9.60 21.62
CA ARG A 273 0.83 10.11 22.85
C ARG A 273 -0.06 11.08 23.62
N GLU A 274 -0.97 11.77 22.93
CA GLU A 274 -1.85 12.82 23.48
C GLU A 274 -3.22 12.29 23.91
N ALA A 275 -3.64 11.12 23.41
CA ALA A 275 -4.92 10.52 23.74
C ALA A 275 -4.91 9.84 25.12
N ALA A 276 -6.08 9.71 25.75
CA ALA A 276 -6.32 9.03 27.04
C ALA A 276 -5.81 7.56 27.07
N CYS A 277 -5.26 7.07 25.98
CA CYS A 277 -4.64 5.77 25.79
C CYS A 277 -3.18 5.67 26.30
N GLN A 278 -2.59 6.77 26.78
CA GLN A 278 -1.18 6.80 27.11
C GLN A 278 -0.80 5.79 28.21
N GLU A 279 -1.63 5.68 29.25
CA GLU A 279 -1.42 4.72 30.33
C GLU A 279 -1.50 3.26 29.86
N TRP A 280 -2.38 3.01 28.91
CA TRP A 280 -2.69 1.72 28.33
C TRP A 280 -1.52 1.16 27.50
N TRP A 281 -0.93 2.03 26.66
CA TRP A 281 0.16 1.65 25.76
C TRP A 281 1.54 1.65 26.44
N GLU A 282 1.72 2.43 27.49
CA GLU A 282 2.95 2.43 28.27
C GLU A 282 3.15 1.13 29.05
N HIS A 283 2.06 0.43 29.36
CA HIS A 283 2.09 -0.79 30.20
C HIS A 283 1.77 -2.09 29.45
N ALA A 284 1.30 -2.03 28.20
CA ALA A 284 1.00 -3.24 27.42
C ALA A 284 2.26 -3.98 26.99
N ALA A 285 2.43 -5.21 27.44
CA ALA A 285 3.50 -6.06 26.93
C ALA A 285 3.23 -6.47 25.46
N PRO A 286 4.27 -6.71 24.63
CA PRO A 286 4.10 -7.14 23.23
C PRO A 286 3.16 -8.34 23.06
N ALA A 287 3.21 -9.31 23.97
CA ALA A 287 2.35 -10.49 23.93
C ALA A 287 0.84 -10.17 24.03
N HIS A 288 0.45 -9.10 24.72
CA HIS A 288 -0.94 -8.65 24.80
C HIS A 288 -1.41 -8.13 23.44
N ILE A 289 -0.58 -7.31 22.79
CA ILE A 289 -0.89 -6.74 21.47
C ILE A 289 -0.95 -7.83 20.41
N GLU A 290 -0.09 -8.85 20.47
CA GLU A 290 -0.16 -10.01 19.58
C GLU A 290 -1.48 -10.77 19.73
N ARG A 291 -2.03 -10.92 20.95
CA ARG A 291 -3.34 -11.54 21.16
C ARG A 291 -4.48 -10.69 20.61
N VAL A 292 -4.41 -9.37 20.75
CA VAL A 292 -5.36 -8.46 20.09
C VAL A 292 -5.30 -8.59 18.56
N LEU A 293 -4.12 -8.66 17.99
CA LEU A 293 -3.97 -8.88 16.54
C LEU A 293 -4.54 -10.23 16.10
N ALA A 294 -4.32 -11.28 16.86
CA ALA A 294 -4.92 -12.60 16.60
C ALA A 294 -6.45 -12.54 16.65
N ALA A 295 -7.02 -11.83 17.63
CA ALA A 295 -8.46 -11.61 17.74
C ALA A 295 -9.03 -10.84 16.55
N VAL A 296 -8.32 -9.83 16.03
CA VAL A 296 -8.73 -9.09 14.82
C VAL A 296 -8.73 -10.01 13.58
N LEU A 297 -7.74 -10.89 13.45
CA LEU A 297 -7.71 -11.87 12.35
C LEU A 297 -8.89 -12.85 12.44
N GLU A 298 -9.24 -13.30 13.65
CA GLU A 298 -10.41 -14.16 13.87
C GLU A 298 -11.72 -13.42 13.58
N ALA A 299 -11.84 -12.16 13.99
CA ALA A 299 -12.99 -11.32 13.69
C ALA A 299 -13.22 -11.19 12.16
N ARG A 300 -12.16 -11.07 11.37
CA ARG A 300 -12.25 -11.07 9.89
C ARG A 300 -12.79 -12.39 9.34
N LYS A 301 -12.38 -13.54 9.88
CA LYS A 301 -12.92 -14.84 9.49
C LYS A 301 -14.40 -14.96 9.86
N GLN A 302 -14.77 -14.51 11.05
CA GLN A 302 -16.17 -14.48 11.50
C GLN A 302 -17.03 -13.60 10.60
N ARG A 303 -16.51 -12.43 10.18
CA ARG A 303 -17.18 -11.57 9.18
C ARG A 303 -17.40 -12.30 7.85
N ALA A 304 -16.38 -13.00 7.35
CA ALA A 304 -16.46 -13.79 6.12
C ALA A 304 -17.46 -14.96 6.26
N ALA A 305 -17.67 -15.47 7.47
CA ALA A 305 -18.66 -16.49 7.84
C ALA A 305 -20.06 -15.90 8.15
N ASN A 306 -20.30 -14.60 7.88
CA ASN A 306 -21.56 -13.89 8.12
C ASN A 306 -21.99 -13.81 9.59
N VAL A 307 -21.07 -13.85 10.53
CA VAL A 307 -21.39 -13.56 11.95
C VAL A 307 -21.79 -12.08 12.07
N SER A 308 -22.73 -11.79 12.97
CA SER A 308 -23.26 -10.43 13.13
C SER A 308 -22.17 -9.46 13.62
N TRP A 309 -22.10 -8.29 12.98
CA TRP A 309 -21.10 -7.28 13.33
C TRP A 309 -21.14 -6.83 14.79
N PRO A 310 -22.31 -6.55 15.39
CA PRO A 310 -22.36 -6.18 16.80
C PRO A 310 -21.73 -7.22 17.73
N ALA A 311 -21.96 -8.52 17.48
CA ALA A 311 -21.36 -9.58 18.28
C ALA A 311 -19.83 -9.66 18.12
N ILE A 312 -19.33 -9.45 16.88
CA ILE A 312 -17.88 -9.38 16.62
C ILE A 312 -17.25 -8.20 17.34
N ALA A 313 -17.86 -7.01 17.23
CA ALA A 313 -17.35 -5.78 17.84
C ALA A 313 -17.32 -5.89 19.37
N GLU A 314 -18.38 -6.40 19.97
CA GLU A 314 -18.47 -6.60 21.42
C GLU A 314 -17.41 -7.58 21.92
N ASN A 315 -17.25 -8.72 21.23
CA ASN A 315 -16.21 -9.71 21.58
C ASN A 315 -14.79 -9.14 21.46
N LEU A 316 -14.51 -8.34 20.42
CA LEU A 316 -13.22 -7.66 20.28
C LEU A 316 -12.96 -6.68 21.42
N LEU A 317 -13.97 -5.89 21.82
CA LEU A 317 -13.85 -4.94 22.92
C LEU A 317 -13.61 -5.68 24.24
N PHE A 318 -14.26 -6.83 24.48
CA PHE A 318 -13.99 -7.67 25.64
C PHE A 318 -12.55 -8.18 25.64
N ILE A 319 -12.06 -8.75 24.54
CA ILE A 319 -10.68 -9.24 24.44
C ILE A 319 -9.69 -8.07 24.69
N ILE A 320 -9.94 -6.89 24.13
CA ILE A 320 -9.10 -5.72 24.36
C ILE A 320 -9.13 -5.36 25.85
N SER A 321 -10.30 -5.37 26.50
CA SER A 321 -10.42 -5.04 27.92
C SER A 321 -9.69 -6.02 28.84
N GLU A 322 -9.64 -7.31 28.49
CA GLU A 322 -8.94 -8.35 29.25
C GLU A 322 -7.43 -8.32 29.05
N GLU A 323 -6.99 -8.04 27.82
CA GLU A 323 -5.58 -8.10 27.47
C GLU A 323 -4.80 -6.84 27.85
N ILE A 324 -5.46 -5.69 27.91
CA ILE A 324 -4.77 -4.41 27.95
C ILE A 324 -4.99 -3.69 29.27
N VAL A 325 -6.11 -3.90 29.91
CA VAL A 325 -6.36 -3.33 31.23
C VAL A 325 -5.81 -4.28 32.29
N PRO A 326 -4.76 -3.92 33.05
CA PRO A 326 -4.29 -4.77 34.13
C PRO A 326 -5.43 -4.99 35.11
N TRP A 327 -5.72 -6.26 35.37
CA TRP A 327 -6.73 -6.66 36.36
C TRP A 327 -6.38 -6.04 37.73
N GLN A 328 -7.16 -5.06 38.15
CA GLN A 328 -7.08 -4.52 39.50
C GLN A 328 -8.02 -5.33 40.36
N PRO A 329 -7.53 -6.10 41.35
CA PRO A 329 -8.42 -6.73 42.34
C PRO A 329 -9.16 -5.61 43.08
N SER A 330 -10.48 -5.70 43.08
CA SER A 330 -11.40 -4.88 43.86
C SER A 330 -11.17 -5.03 45.37
#